data_f70e1339bd52d64c782280611da73a10
#
_entry.id   f70e1339bd52d64c782280611da73a10
#
_cell.length_a   1.000
_cell.length_b   1.000
_cell.length_c   1.000
_cell.angle_alpha   90.00
_cell.angle_beta   90.00
_cell.angle_gamma   90.00
#
_symmetry.space_group_name_H-M   'P 1'
#
loop_
_entity.id
_entity.type
_entity.pdbx_description
1 polymer ?
#
loop_
_entity_poly.entity_id
_entity_poly.type
_entity_poly.pdbx_seq_one_letter_code
_entity_poly.pdbx_strand_id
1 'polypeptide(L)'
;MTTTVNVSWDLPTTRTSGNPLDPALIAGVDVSLSADGGANFTLTDTVLPTAVQEVTYPDLVDGDYAVRLVVRLTTGQVSAGVDTPFQLDTSAPSDVTNIQITFP
;
A
#
# COMPACT_ATOMS: atom_id res chain seq x y z
N MET A 1 -0.81 16.11 13.79
CA MET A 1 -2.01 15.72 13.01
C MET A 1 -1.81 14.31 12.48
N THR A 2 -2.87 13.53 12.44
CA THR A 2 -2.83 12.16 11.92
C THR A 2 -3.64 12.05 10.64
N THR A 3 -3.36 11.00 9.87
CA THR A 3 -4.02 10.76 8.59
C THR A 3 -4.49 9.31 8.52
N THR A 4 -5.65 9.09 7.96
CA THR A 4 -6.14 7.75 7.64
C THR A 4 -5.77 7.42 6.21
N VAL A 5 -5.14 6.27 6.01
CA VAL A 5 -4.67 5.80 4.70
C VAL A 5 -5.42 4.54 4.32
N ASN A 6 -5.99 4.52 3.12
CA ASN A 6 -6.63 3.35 2.55
C ASN A 6 -5.71 2.76 1.48
N VAL A 7 -5.47 1.46 1.58
CA VAL A 7 -4.68 0.70 0.61
C VAL A 7 -5.60 -0.30 -0.06
N SER A 8 -5.67 -0.27 -1.38
CA SER A 8 -6.47 -1.20 -2.16
C SER A 8 -5.64 -1.79 -3.30
N TRP A 9 -6.06 -2.93 -3.81
CA TRP A 9 -5.35 -3.64 -4.88
C TRP A 9 -6.30 -4.57 -5.62
N ASP A 10 -5.83 -5.07 -6.76
CA ASP A 10 -6.53 -6.10 -7.53
C ASP A 10 -5.80 -7.44 -7.37
N LEU A 11 -6.56 -8.52 -7.25
CA LEU A 11 -5.97 -9.86 -7.20
C LEU A 11 -5.38 -10.24 -8.57
N PRO A 12 -4.26 -10.98 -8.58
CA PRO A 12 -3.67 -11.43 -9.83
C PRO A 12 -4.59 -12.45 -10.52
N THR A 13 -4.59 -12.42 -11.84
CA THR A 13 -5.33 -13.37 -12.69
C THR A 13 -4.41 -14.29 -13.47
N THR A 14 -3.10 -14.06 -13.39
CA THR A 14 -2.07 -14.85 -14.07
C THR A 14 -0.92 -15.18 -13.12
N ARG A 15 -0.18 -16.23 -13.49
CA ARG A 15 1.10 -16.59 -12.84
C ARG A 15 2.23 -15.80 -13.49
N THR A 16 3.41 -15.80 -12.85
CA THR A 16 4.59 -15.13 -13.41
C THR A 16 5.01 -15.69 -14.78
N SER A 17 4.62 -16.93 -15.07
CA SER A 17 4.81 -17.56 -16.39
C SER A 17 3.87 -17.03 -17.47
N GLY A 18 2.85 -16.25 -17.10
CA GLY A 18 1.79 -15.81 -18.01
C GLY A 18 0.60 -16.76 -18.09
N ASN A 19 0.67 -17.95 -17.49
CA ASN A 19 -0.43 -18.89 -17.46
C ASN A 19 -1.56 -18.35 -16.57
N PRO A 20 -2.82 -18.70 -16.86
CA PRO A 20 -3.95 -18.30 -16.01
C PRO A 20 -3.78 -18.82 -14.59
N LEU A 21 -4.17 -18.01 -13.61
CA LEU A 21 -4.23 -18.39 -12.21
C LEU A 21 -5.69 -18.64 -11.83
N ASP A 22 -5.98 -19.84 -11.31
CA ASP A 22 -7.29 -20.16 -10.78
C ASP A 22 -7.52 -19.35 -9.48
N PRO A 23 -8.55 -18.50 -9.43
CA PRO A 23 -8.82 -17.71 -8.22
C PRO A 23 -9.07 -18.57 -6.98
N ALA A 24 -9.56 -19.80 -7.15
CA ALA A 24 -9.81 -20.71 -6.03
C ALA A 24 -8.52 -21.17 -5.32
N LEU A 25 -7.36 -20.99 -5.96
CA LEU A 25 -6.07 -21.32 -5.37
C LEU A 25 -5.52 -20.20 -4.48
N ILE A 26 -6.08 -19.01 -4.51
CA ILE A 26 -5.61 -17.89 -3.69
C ILE A 26 -6.08 -18.10 -2.25
N ALA A 27 -5.14 -18.24 -1.33
CA ALA A 27 -5.44 -18.36 0.11
C ALA A 27 -5.66 -16.99 0.75
N GLY A 28 -4.96 -15.97 0.30
CA GLY A 28 -5.10 -14.63 0.81
C GLY A 28 -3.98 -13.71 0.39
N VAL A 29 -4.08 -12.44 0.81
CA VAL A 29 -3.05 -11.42 0.62
C VAL A 29 -2.55 -11.01 1.99
N ASP A 30 -1.26 -11.18 2.21
CA ASP A 30 -0.60 -10.72 3.43
C ASP A 30 -0.15 -9.26 3.23
N VAL A 31 -0.61 -8.39 4.13
CA VAL A 31 -0.34 -6.97 4.08
C VAL A 31 0.57 -6.60 5.24
N SER A 32 1.68 -5.96 4.93
CA SER A 32 2.65 -5.51 5.92
C SER A 32 2.90 -4.02 5.78
N LEU A 33 3.09 -3.35 6.90
CA LEU A 33 3.38 -1.91 6.95
C LEU A 33 4.78 -1.67 7.49
N SER A 34 5.51 -0.79 6.83
CA SER A 34 6.75 -0.22 7.31
C SER A 34 6.53 1.22 7.72
N ALA A 35 7.04 1.61 8.89
CA ALA A 35 7.02 2.99 9.38
C ALA A 35 8.40 3.66 9.30
N ASP A 36 9.36 3.02 8.64
CA ASP A 36 10.75 3.49 8.51
C ASP A 36 11.22 3.54 7.06
N GLY A 37 10.29 3.81 6.13
CA GLY A 37 10.58 3.99 4.71
C GLY A 37 10.85 2.70 3.95
N GLY A 38 10.53 1.54 4.50
CA GLY A 38 10.70 0.24 3.85
C GLY A 38 11.88 -0.58 4.36
N ALA A 39 12.54 -0.14 5.44
CA ALA A 39 13.64 -0.89 6.04
C ALA A 39 13.16 -2.12 6.82
N ASN A 40 12.04 -1.98 7.55
CA ASN A 40 11.45 -3.08 8.31
C ASN A 40 9.95 -3.11 8.10
N PHE A 41 9.38 -4.31 7.93
CA PHE A 41 7.95 -4.51 7.74
C PHE A 41 7.37 -5.34 8.87
N THR A 42 6.14 -4.99 9.27
CA THR A 42 5.36 -5.74 10.24
C THR A 42 4.06 -6.18 9.57
N LEU A 43 3.77 -7.48 9.63
CA LEU A 43 2.50 -8.01 9.13
C LEU A 43 1.35 -7.42 9.95
N THR A 44 0.41 -6.75 9.28
CA THR A 44 -0.74 -6.12 9.93
C THR A 44 -2.04 -6.84 9.65
N ASP A 45 -2.19 -7.40 8.45
CA ASP A 45 -3.44 -8.01 8.01
C ASP A 45 -3.19 -9.16 7.05
N THR A 46 -4.13 -10.10 7.03
CA THR A 46 -4.28 -11.09 5.97
C THR A 46 -5.70 -10.97 5.43
N VAL A 47 -5.83 -10.63 4.16
CA VAL A 47 -7.12 -10.40 3.51
C VAL A 47 -7.49 -11.61 2.67
N LEU A 48 -8.65 -12.20 2.97
CA LEU A 48 -9.15 -13.35 2.23
C LEU A 48 -9.61 -12.94 0.83
N PRO A 49 -9.53 -13.85 -0.16
CA PRO A 49 -9.90 -13.52 -1.55
C PRO A 49 -11.39 -13.20 -1.72
N THR A 50 -12.24 -13.60 -0.77
CA THR A 50 -13.67 -13.31 -0.78
C THR A 50 -14.03 -12.00 -0.11
N ALA A 51 -13.07 -11.36 0.57
CA ALA A 51 -13.26 -10.08 1.23
C ALA A 51 -12.99 -8.92 0.25
N VAL A 52 -13.35 -7.70 0.66
CA VAL A 52 -12.93 -6.50 -0.07
C VAL A 52 -11.41 -6.40 0.00
N GLN A 53 -10.75 -6.21 -1.14
CA GLN A 53 -9.30 -6.14 -1.22
C GLN A 53 -8.82 -4.74 -0.84
N GLU A 54 -8.90 -4.46 0.45
CA GLU A 54 -8.59 -3.14 1.02
C GLU A 54 -8.19 -3.27 2.48
N VAL A 55 -7.26 -2.43 2.90
CA VAL A 55 -6.85 -2.27 4.30
C VAL A 55 -6.82 -0.79 4.63
N THR A 56 -7.29 -0.42 5.81
CA THR A 56 -7.31 0.96 6.31
C THR A 56 -6.35 1.08 7.48
N TYR A 57 -5.46 2.05 7.42
CA TYR A 57 -4.56 2.42 8.51
C TYR A 57 -5.00 3.77 9.08
N PRO A 58 -5.70 3.80 10.21
CA PRO A 58 -6.12 5.05 10.84
C PRO A 58 -4.98 5.66 11.66
N ASP A 59 -5.05 6.97 11.86
CA ASP A 59 -4.23 7.69 12.83
C ASP A 59 -2.73 7.55 12.63
N LEU A 60 -2.27 7.52 11.37
CA LEU A 60 -0.85 7.56 11.05
C LEU A 60 -0.31 8.98 11.21
N VAL A 61 0.84 9.10 11.89
CA VAL A 61 1.56 10.37 12.01
C VAL A 61 2.40 10.63 10.76
N ASP A 62 2.86 11.88 10.59
CA ASP A 62 3.76 12.22 9.49
C ASP A 62 5.01 11.36 9.51
N GLY A 63 5.47 10.97 8.35
CA GLY A 63 6.65 10.15 8.18
C GLY A 63 6.69 9.43 6.85
N ASP A 64 7.75 8.66 6.67
CA ASP A 64 7.94 7.82 5.50
C ASP A 64 7.47 6.41 5.80
N TYR A 65 6.64 5.88 4.93
CA TYR A 65 6.02 4.56 5.07
C TYR A 65 6.20 3.74 3.80
N ALA A 66 5.97 2.45 3.92
CA ALA A 66 5.80 1.56 2.78
C ALA A 66 4.83 0.46 3.12
N VAL A 67 4.11 -0.03 2.13
CA VAL A 67 3.20 -1.17 2.25
C VAL A 67 3.75 -2.29 1.38
N ARG A 68 3.77 -3.50 1.92
CA ARG A 68 4.14 -4.72 1.18
C ARG A 68 2.93 -5.63 1.07
N LEU A 69 2.65 -6.06 -0.15
CA LEU A 69 1.58 -6.99 -0.45
C LEU A 69 2.18 -8.28 -0.99
N VAL A 70 1.80 -9.41 -0.41
CA VAL A 70 2.23 -10.76 -0.84
C VAL A 70 0.99 -11.61 -1.03
N VAL A 71 0.81 -12.16 -2.22
CA VAL A 71 -0.26 -13.12 -2.51
C VAL A 71 0.20 -14.51 -2.13
N ARG A 72 -0.59 -15.21 -1.33
CA ARG A 72 -0.32 -16.56 -0.89
C ARG A 72 -1.35 -17.53 -1.48
N LEU A 73 -0.85 -18.64 -2.01
CA LEU A 73 -1.69 -19.70 -2.56
C LEU A 73 -1.92 -20.81 -1.54
N THR A 74 -2.98 -21.57 -1.74
CA THR A 74 -3.30 -22.75 -0.90
C THR A 74 -2.22 -23.83 -0.98
N THR A 75 -1.41 -23.83 -2.04
CA THR A 75 -0.27 -24.73 -2.22
C THR A 75 0.94 -24.36 -1.39
N GLY A 76 0.93 -23.17 -0.76
CA GLY A 76 2.07 -22.62 -0.03
C GLY A 76 2.98 -21.71 -0.86
N GLN A 77 2.76 -21.62 -2.16
CA GLN A 77 3.49 -20.67 -3.02
C GLN A 77 3.09 -19.24 -2.67
N VAL A 78 4.05 -18.32 -2.76
CA VAL A 78 3.85 -16.90 -2.50
C VAL A 78 4.42 -16.07 -3.64
N SER A 79 3.82 -14.89 -3.87
CA SER A 79 4.40 -13.92 -4.80
C SER A 79 5.67 -13.30 -4.20
N ALA A 80 6.48 -12.66 -5.05
CA ALA A 80 7.70 -12.00 -4.61
C ALA A 80 7.43 -10.80 -3.68
N GLY A 81 6.21 -10.31 -3.66
CA GLY A 81 5.85 -9.13 -2.91
C GLY A 81 6.00 -7.85 -3.73
N VAL A 82 5.14 -6.89 -3.47
CA VAL A 82 5.18 -5.56 -4.06
C VAL A 82 5.26 -4.55 -2.93
N ASP A 83 6.32 -3.74 -2.93
CA ASP A 83 6.53 -2.68 -1.96
C ASP A 83 6.14 -1.35 -2.59
N THR A 84 5.22 -0.64 -1.95
CA THR A 84 4.78 0.68 -2.40
C THR A 84 5.10 1.70 -1.32
N PRO A 85 6.07 2.60 -1.54
CA PRO A 85 6.38 3.63 -0.58
C PRO A 85 5.37 4.77 -0.66
N PHE A 86 5.14 5.43 0.46
CA PHE A 86 4.37 6.66 0.52
C PHE A 86 4.84 7.53 1.69
N GLN A 87 4.61 8.82 1.58
CA GLN A 87 4.98 9.79 2.60
C GLN A 87 3.74 10.52 3.08
N LEU A 88 3.65 10.71 4.40
CA LEU A 88 2.63 11.55 5.01
C LEU A 88 3.27 12.84 5.50
N ASP A 89 2.78 13.96 5.01
CA ASP A 89 3.24 15.29 5.38
C ASP A 89 2.02 16.20 5.49
N THR A 90 1.63 16.53 6.72
CA THR A 90 0.50 17.39 7.03
C THR A 90 0.94 18.82 7.35
N SER A 91 2.22 19.16 7.11
CA SER A 91 2.71 20.53 7.32
C SER A 91 1.97 21.51 6.41
N ALA A 92 1.99 22.79 6.80
CA ALA A 92 1.38 23.82 6.00
C ALA A 92 2.08 23.96 4.65
N PRO A 93 1.36 24.37 3.59
CA PRO A 93 2.01 24.66 2.31
C PRO A 93 3.00 25.80 2.45
N SER A 94 4.01 25.79 1.59
CA SER A 94 4.94 26.91 1.49
C SER A 94 4.21 28.20 1.05
N ASP A 95 4.80 29.33 1.40
CA ASP A 95 4.25 30.61 0.96
C ASP A 95 4.29 30.72 -0.55
N VAL A 96 3.36 31.49 -1.11
CA VAL A 96 3.41 31.82 -2.53
C VAL A 96 4.69 32.61 -2.84
N THR A 97 5.19 32.44 -4.05
CA THR A 97 6.39 33.13 -4.53
C THR A 97 6.08 33.94 -5.78
N ASN A 98 7.01 34.82 -6.16
CA ASN A 98 6.91 35.61 -7.40
C ASN A 98 5.65 36.43 -7.47
N ILE A 99 5.26 37.02 -6.35
CA ILE A 99 4.13 37.95 -6.33
C ILE A 99 4.49 39.17 -7.18
N GLN A 100 3.62 39.55 -8.13
CA GLN A 100 3.80 40.69 -8.99
C GLN A 100 2.63 41.63 -8.82
N ILE A 101 2.97 42.92 -8.65
CA ILE A 101 1.98 44.00 -8.56
C ILE A 101 2.26 44.97 -9.70
N THR A 102 1.26 45.21 -10.55
CA THR A 102 1.38 46.12 -11.68
C THR A 102 0.35 47.21 -11.57
N PHE A 103 0.73 48.41 -12.07
CA PHE A 103 -0.14 49.56 -12.08
C PHE A 103 -0.34 50.04 -13.54
N PRO A 104 -1.51 50.56 -13.90
CA PRO A 104 -1.75 51.08 -15.25
C PRO A 104 -0.90 52.29 -15.58
#